data_05dc93f44ba41779274ac4f7667c0eaa
#
_entry.id   05dc93f44ba41779274ac4f7667c0eaa
#
_cell.length_a   1.000
_cell.length_b   1.000
_cell.length_c   1.000
_cell.angle_alpha   90.00
_cell.angle_beta   90.00
_cell.angle_gamma   90.00
#
_symmetry.space_group_name_H-M   'P 1'
#
loop_
_entity.id
_entity.type
_entity.pdbx_description
1 polymer ?
#
loop_
_entity_poly.entity_id
_entity_poly.type
_entity_poly.pdbx_seq_one_letter_code
_entity_poly.pdbx_strand_id
1 'polypeptide(L)'
;MKLDFSVELKVTGLSERVLDAASDGVADGCDHILGVSNTMVPFEMGDLEASGRTAVEGLEGIITYDSPYAVAQHEGLSFYHKNGRQAKYLENAVNSERAKVLDYIGKKIKGAL
;
A
#
# COMPACT_ATOMS: atom_id res chain seq x y z
N MET A 1 7.12 1.87 -11.11
CA MET A 1 6.18 2.82 -10.47
C MET A 1 6.24 2.67 -8.98
N LYS A 2 6.24 3.77 -8.28
CA LYS A 2 6.41 3.81 -6.83
C LYS A 2 5.34 4.71 -6.22
N LEU A 3 4.72 4.27 -5.14
CA LEU A 3 3.85 5.08 -4.31
C LEU A 3 4.38 5.08 -2.89
N ASP A 4 4.58 6.28 -2.32
CA ASP A 4 5.01 6.46 -0.95
C ASP A 4 3.87 7.04 -0.14
N PHE A 5 3.72 6.57 1.09
CA PHE A 5 2.87 7.24 2.06
C PHE A 5 3.54 7.18 3.44
N SER A 6 3.19 8.13 4.29
CA SER A 6 3.72 8.17 5.65
C SER A 6 2.60 8.37 6.65
N VAL A 7 2.85 7.90 7.87
CA VAL A 7 1.95 8.09 9.01
C VAL A 7 2.63 9.04 9.98
N GLU A 8 1.91 10.10 10.34
CA GLU A 8 2.38 11.08 11.32
C GLU A 8 1.75 10.78 12.68
N LEU A 9 2.60 10.60 13.70
CA LEU A 9 2.16 10.43 15.08
C LEU A 9 2.39 11.73 15.82
N LYS A 10 1.31 12.41 16.21
CA LYS A 10 1.34 13.72 16.89
C LYS A 10 1.41 13.57 18.42
N VAL A 11 2.16 12.60 18.89
CA VAL A 11 2.33 12.32 20.31
C VAL A 11 3.82 12.44 20.63
N THR A 12 4.15 13.16 21.70
CA THR A 12 5.53 13.29 22.16
C THR A 12 5.85 12.24 23.22
N GLY A 13 7.14 11.93 23.37
CA GLY A 13 7.59 10.99 24.40
C GLY A 13 7.27 9.53 24.10
N LEU A 14 7.09 9.17 22.84
CA LEU A 14 6.86 7.80 22.43
C LEU A 14 8.09 6.94 22.68
N SER A 15 7.88 5.77 23.27
CA SER A 15 8.93 4.79 23.45
C SER A 15 9.30 4.16 22.10
N GLU A 16 10.51 3.62 22.03
CA GLU A 16 10.97 2.84 20.86
C GLU A 16 10.03 1.67 20.58
N ARG A 17 9.50 1.02 21.63
CA ARG A 17 8.55 -0.07 21.52
C ARG A 17 7.27 0.35 20.77
N VAL A 18 6.74 1.53 21.07
CA VAL A 18 5.54 2.05 20.41
C VAL A 18 5.84 2.42 18.95
N LEU A 19 6.99 3.01 18.69
CA LEU A 19 7.41 3.35 17.32
C LEU A 19 7.60 2.09 16.48
N ASP A 20 8.19 1.04 17.03
CA ASP A 20 8.35 -0.24 16.34
C ASP A 20 6.98 -0.87 16.04
N ALA A 21 6.05 -0.80 16.99
CA ALA A 21 4.69 -1.31 16.77
C ALA A 21 3.97 -0.53 15.67
N ALA A 22 4.12 0.79 15.63
CA ALA A 22 3.55 1.62 14.58
C ALA A 22 4.14 1.28 13.21
N SER A 23 5.45 1.05 13.14
CA SER A 23 6.14 0.63 11.92
C SER A 23 5.62 -0.73 11.42
N ASP A 24 5.42 -1.69 12.33
CA ASP A 24 4.81 -2.98 12.00
C ASP A 24 3.39 -2.81 11.43
N GLY A 25 2.62 -1.88 12.00
CA GLY A 25 1.29 -1.55 11.50
C GLY A 25 1.32 -0.97 10.08
N VAL A 26 2.32 -0.13 9.79
CA VAL A 26 2.53 0.40 8.44
C VAL A 26 2.85 -0.73 7.46
N ALA A 27 3.71 -1.68 7.87
CA ALA A 27 4.05 -2.84 7.05
C ALA A 27 2.83 -3.70 6.72
N ASP A 28 1.99 -4.00 7.73
CA ASP A 28 0.74 -4.75 7.53
C ASP A 28 -0.20 -3.98 6.60
N GLY A 29 -0.26 -2.67 6.75
CA GLY A 29 -1.07 -1.81 5.88
C GLY A 29 -0.59 -1.82 4.44
N CYS A 30 0.71 -1.76 4.21
CA CYS A 30 1.29 -1.87 2.86
C CYS A 30 0.93 -3.20 2.20
N ASP A 31 1.07 -4.30 2.91
CA ASP A 31 0.75 -5.62 2.39
C ASP A 31 -0.74 -5.74 2.06
N HIS A 32 -1.60 -5.17 2.91
CA HIS A 32 -3.03 -5.13 2.65
C HIS A 32 -3.36 -4.32 1.39
N ILE A 33 -2.80 -3.13 1.25
CA ILE A 33 -2.99 -2.27 0.08
C ILE A 33 -2.50 -2.97 -1.18
N LEU A 34 -1.32 -3.58 -1.14
CA LEU A 34 -0.80 -4.31 -2.29
C LEU A 34 -1.73 -5.46 -2.68
N GLY A 35 -2.23 -6.21 -1.70
CA GLY A 35 -3.20 -7.28 -1.95
C GLY A 35 -4.46 -6.79 -2.65
N VAL A 36 -5.03 -5.68 -2.21
CA VAL A 36 -6.21 -5.07 -2.84
C VAL A 36 -5.87 -4.53 -4.22
N SER A 37 -4.73 -3.84 -4.36
CA SER A 37 -4.26 -3.35 -5.66
C SER A 37 -4.10 -4.47 -6.68
N ASN A 38 -3.55 -5.61 -6.26
CA ASN A 38 -3.35 -6.77 -7.12
C ASN A 38 -4.66 -7.37 -7.65
N THR A 39 -5.78 -7.12 -6.99
CA THR A 39 -7.10 -7.52 -7.51
C THR A 39 -7.56 -6.63 -8.66
N MET A 40 -6.94 -5.46 -8.83
CA MET A 40 -7.34 -4.44 -9.81
C MET A 40 -6.34 -4.26 -10.95
N VAL A 41 -5.10 -4.77 -10.83
CA VAL A 41 -4.13 -4.66 -11.92
C VAL A 41 -4.63 -5.39 -13.16
N PRO A 42 -4.30 -4.92 -14.38
CA PRO A 42 -4.73 -5.57 -15.60
C PRO A 42 -4.35 -7.05 -15.63
N PHE A 43 -5.35 -7.90 -15.80
CA PHE A 43 -5.21 -9.34 -15.66
C PHE A 43 -4.27 -9.96 -16.72
N GLU A 44 -4.26 -9.40 -17.92
CA GLU A 44 -3.44 -9.90 -19.02
C GLU A 44 -1.95 -9.62 -18.83
N MET A 45 -1.61 -8.87 -17.78
CA MET A 45 -0.26 -8.48 -17.42
C MET A 45 0.16 -9.18 -16.12
N GLY A 46 0.20 -10.53 -16.13
CA GLY A 46 0.58 -11.30 -14.94
C GLY A 46 1.92 -10.88 -14.35
N ASP A 47 2.87 -10.45 -15.17
CA ASP A 47 4.15 -9.93 -14.71
C ASP A 47 4.00 -8.65 -13.89
N LEU A 48 3.00 -7.83 -14.20
CA LEU A 48 2.71 -6.61 -13.45
C LEU A 48 2.30 -6.93 -12.02
N GLU A 49 1.35 -7.83 -11.84
CA GLU A 49 0.92 -8.26 -10.50
C GLU A 49 2.09 -8.87 -9.71
N ALA A 50 2.86 -9.75 -10.33
CA ALA A 50 3.99 -10.42 -9.70
C ALA A 50 5.13 -9.46 -9.34
N SER A 51 5.19 -8.27 -9.95
CA SER A 51 6.25 -7.29 -9.68
C SER A 51 5.98 -6.41 -8.46
N GLY A 52 4.82 -6.54 -7.83
CA GLY A 52 4.47 -5.73 -6.66
C GLY A 52 5.37 -6.03 -5.46
N ARG A 53 5.85 -4.99 -4.81
CA ARG A 53 6.72 -5.07 -3.63
C ARG A 53 6.35 -4.00 -2.62
N THR A 54 6.58 -4.31 -1.35
CA THR A 54 6.40 -3.35 -0.27
C THR A 54 7.69 -3.17 0.51
N ALA A 55 7.87 -2.00 1.09
CA ALA A 55 8.96 -1.70 2.01
C ALA A 55 8.47 -0.69 3.05
N VAL A 56 9.13 -0.66 4.19
CA VAL A 56 8.83 0.31 5.26
C VAL A 56 10.13 0.90 5.78
N GLU A 57 10.16 2.22 5.88
CA GLU A 57 11.24 2.96 6.51
C GLU A 57 10.64 3.83 7.62
N GLY A 58 10.87 3.46 8.89
CA GLY A 58 10.23 4.13 10.02
C GLY A 58 8.71 4.03 9.94
N LEU A 59 8.04 5.15 9.71
CA LEU A 59 6.59 5.24 9.54
C LEU A 59 6.19 5.53 8.09
N GLU A 60 7.12 5.42 7.16
CA GLU A 60 6.85 5.58 5.72
C GLU A 60 6.65 4.23 5.08
N GLY A 61 5.52 4.04 4.43
CA GLY A 61 5.22 2.86 3.63
C GLY A 61 5.52 3.13 2.16
N ILE A 62 6.13 2.16 1.49
CA ILE A 62 6.54 2.26 0.08
C ILE A 62 6.00 1.05 -0.66
N ILE A 63 5.26 1.29 -1.74
CA ILE A 63 4.72 0.23 -2.60
C ILE A 63 5.23 0.47 -4.02
N THR A 64 5.83 -0.55 -4.63
CA THR A 64 6.37 -0.45 -5.99
C THR A 64 5.86 -1.57 -6.86
N TYR A 65 5.72 -1.27 -8.15
CA TYR A 65 5.55 -2.24 -9.21
C TYR A 65 6.71 -2.05 -10.19
N ASP A 66 7.55 -3.07 -10.32
CA ASP A 66 8.79 -2.98 -11.11
C ASP A 66 8.63 -3.38 -12.58
N SER A 67 7.45 -3.84 -12.98
CA SER A 67 7.19 -4.15 -14.39
C SER A 67 7.34 -2.89 -15.26
N PRO A 68 7.93 -3.00 -16.46
CA PRO A 68 8.03 -1.86 -17.38
C PRO A 68 6.68 -1.35 -17.85
N TYR A 69 5.60 -2.12 -17.66
CA TYR A 69 4.25 -1.74 -18.06
C TYR A 69 3.47 -1.02 -16.94
N ALA A 70 4.03 -0.94 -15.73
CA ALA A 70 3.30 -0.48 -14.56
C ALA A 70 2.71 0.91 -14.71
N VAL A 71 3.52 1.88 -15.13
CA VAL A 71 3.07 3.28 -15.27
C VAL A 71 1.98 3.38 -16.34
N ALA A 72 2.21 2.78 -17.51
CA ALA A 72 1.26 2.85 -18.62
C ALA A 72 -0.10 2.25 -18.22
N GLN A 73 -0.12 1.11 -17.56
CA GLN A 73 -1.36 0.46 -17.15
C GLN A 73 -2.07 1.21 -16.03
N HIS A 74 -1.32 1.78 -15.09
CA HIS A 74 -1.90 2.57 -14.00
C HIS A 74 -2.55 3.85 -14.52
N GLU A 75 -1.90 4.53 -15.47
CA GLU A 75 -2.35 5.82 -15.99
C GLU A 75 -3.29 5.71 -17.20
N GLY A 76 -3.40 4.53 -17.79
CA GLY A 76 -4.18 4.33 -19.03
C GLY A 76 -5.69 4.28 -18.80
N LEU A 77 -6.29 5.42 -18.48
CA LEU A 77 -7.72 5.51 -18.16
C LEU A 77 -8.65 5.10 -19.30
N SER A 78 -8.18 5.23 -20.55
CA SER A 78 -8.94 4.84 -21.75
C SER A 78 -8.75 3.37 -22.13
N PHE A 79 -7.86 2.64 -21.46
CA PHE A 79 -7.59 1.26 -21.77
C PHE A 79 -8.73 0.36 -21.29
N TYR A 80 -9.07 -0.64 -22.09
CA TYR A 80 -10.04 -1.66 -21.71
C TYR A 80 -9.39 -2.68 -20.77
N HIS A 81 -10.02 -2.93 -19.64
CA HIS A 81 -9.57 -3.92 -18.65
C HIS A 81 -10.71 -4.89 -18.34
N LYS A 82 -10.40 -6.19 -18.38
CA LYS A 82 -11.37 -7.26 -18.12
C LYS A 82 -11.49 -7.61 -16.63
N ASN A 83 -12.61 -8.23 -16.27
CA ASN A 83 -12.81 -8.85 -14.95
C ASN A 83 -12.63 -7.90 -13.77
N GLY A 84 -13.13 -6.67 -13.89
CA GLY A 84 -13.02 -5.69 -12.82
C GLY A 84 -11.64 -5.08 -12.65
N ARG A 85 -10.71 -5.44 -13.53
CA ARG A 85 -9.37 -4.82 -13.53
C ARG A 85 -9.48 -3.39 -14.05
N GLN A 86 -8.58 -2.52 -13.63
CA GLN A 86 -8.73 -1.08 -13.91
C GLN A 86 -7.40 -0.34 -13.88
N ALA A 87 -7.41 0.84 -14.52
CA ALA A 87 -6.34 1.82 -14.33
C ALA A 87 -6.39 2.38 -12.89
N LYS A 88 -5.38 3.09 -12.49
CA LYS A 88 -5.27 3.67 -11.12
C LYS A 88 -5.37 2.64 -10.00
N TYR A 89 -5.01 1.39 -10.29
CA TYR A 89 -5.17 0.26 -9.37
C TYR A 89 -4.52 0.51 -8.00
N LEU A 90 -3.30 1.07 -7.96
CA LEU A 90 -2.61 1.33 -6.69
C LEU A 90 -3.22 2.52 -5.95
N GLU A 91 -3.49 3.62 -6.65
CA GLU A 91 -4.11 4.80 -6.09
C GLU A 91 -5.51 4.49 -5.53
N ASN A 92 -6.31 3.74 -6.29
CA ASN A 92 -7.64 3.33 -5.85
C ASN A 92 -7.58 2.42 -4.62
N ALA A 93 -6.60 1.51 -4.55
CA ALA A 93 -6.41 0.65 -3.38
C ALA A 93 -6.07 1.48 -2.14
N VAL A 94 -5.16 2.44 -2.25
CA VAL A 94 -4.81 3.32 -1.14
C VAL A 94 -6.05 4.07 -0.66
N ASN A 95 -6.82 4.65 -1.57
CA ASN A 95 -7.99 5.45 -1.23
C ASN A 95 -9.10 4.62 -0.58
N SER A 96 -9.35 3.41 -1.09
CA SER A 96 -10.41 2.56 -0.55
C SER A 96 -10.06 1.91 0.79
N GLU A 97 -8.77 1.66 1.05
CA GLU A 97 -8.32 0.90 2.23
C GLU A 97 -7.68 1.76 3.31
N ARG A 98 -7.67 3.07 3.14
CA ARG A 98 -7.03 4.01 4.09
C ARG A 98 -7.51 3.81 5.52
N ALA A 99 -8.81 3.70 5.74
CA ALA A 99 -9.38 3.54 7.08
C ALA A 99 -8.94 2.23 7.74
N LYS A 100 -8.87 1.14 6.97
CA LYS A 100 -8.40 -0.16 7.48
C LYS A 100 -6.92 -0.11 7.87
N VAL A 101 -6.11 0.56 7.09
CA VAL A 101 -4.67 0.70 7.37
C VAL A 101 -4.47 1.46 8.68
N LEU A 102 -5.19 2.56 8.86
CA LEU A 102 -5.14 3.32 10.11
C LEU A 102 -5.60 2.49 11.31
N ASP A 103 -6.59 1.63 11.13
CA ASP A 103 -7.06 0.72 12.18
C ASP A 103 -5.98 -0.30 12.55
N TYR A 104 -5.28 -0.89 11.58
CA TYR A 104 -4.17 -1.81 11.84
C TYR A 104 -3.07 -1.13 12.66
N ILE A 105 -2.69 0.08 12.27
CA ILE A 105 -1.66 0.85 12.97
C ILE A 105 -2.10 1.14 14.40
N GLY A 106 -3.33 1.59 14.58
CA GLY A 106 -3.90 1.87 15.90
C GLY A 106 -3.91 0.66 16.81
N LYS A 107 -4.28 -0.51 16.31
CA LYS A 107 -4.28 -1.77 17.06
C LYS A 107 -2.87 -2.19 17.49
N LYS A 108 -1.89 -2.05 16.61
CA LYS A 108 -0.49 -2.37 16.92
C LYS A 108 0.05 -1.46 18.02
N ILE A 109 -0.22 -0.16 17.94
CA ILE A 109 0.19 0.80 18.95
C ILE A 109 -0.46 0.46 20.29
N LYS A 110 -1.76 0.19 20.29
CA LYS A 110 -2.51 -0.14 21.51
C LYS A 110 -1.96 -1.38 22.18
N GLY A 111 -1.57 -2.38 21.41
CA GLY A 111 -0.98 -3.60 21.94
C GLY A 111 0.43 -3.41 22.53
N ALA A 112 1.10 -2.31 22.22
CA ALA A 112 2.45 -1.99 22.70
C ALA A 112 2.46 -1.03 23.90
N LEU A 113 1.32 -0.50 24.27
CA LEU A 113 1.20 0.42 25.41
C LEU A 113 1.27 -0.28 26.77
#